data_1a9701c7caeb76905c4742d1ff40eed9
#
_entry.id   1a9701c7caeb76905c4742d1ff40eed9
#
_cell.length_a   1.000
_cell.length_b   1.000
_cell.length_c   1.000
_cell.angle_alpha   90.00
_cell.angle_beta   90.00
_cell.angle_gamma   90.00
#
_symmetry.space_group_name_H-M   'P 1'
#
loop_
_entity.id
_entity.type
_entity.pdbx_description
1 polymer ?
#
loop_
_entity_poly.entity_id
_entity_poly.type
_entity_poly.pdbx_seq_one_letter_code
_entity_poly.pdbx_strand_id
1 'polypeptide(L)'
;IDEPFVLLASDYGVPQNRERFIMIGNRLGINPKQIFEEIYRFKRTPFLLKDVLEGLPSLRSKIEKGKSDIECVESGFTVCEHTYLINDFYHFINGDKVIDKLYNHKNRYNNDRDIEIFRRLPQGANSLHESIADIMPYSRRNNIFKDKYFKLRENQVCRTITSHMKYDCNMYIHPWEARGLSPREAARVQTFPDDYIFTGPQNAWYAQIGNAVPVKLAYVIGRAIKKFL
;
A
#
# COMPACT_ATOMS: atom_id res chain seq x y z
N ILE A 1 2.04 33.51 5.61
CA ILE A 1 1.81 32.10 5.24
C ILE A 1 0.80 31.59 6.26
N ASP A 2 -0.44 31.39 5.80
CA ASP A 2 -1.47 30.80 6.64
C ASP A 2 -1.06 29.41 7.09
N GLU A 3 -1.70 28.93 8.19
CA GLU A 3 -1.37 27.63 8.79
C GLU A 3 -1.31 26.49 7.76
N PRO A 4 -0.35 25.55 7.94
CA PRO A 4 -0.18 24.44 7.04
C PRO A 4 -1.40 23.52 7.07
N PHE A 5 -1.85 23.10 5.90
CA PHE A 5 -2.93 22.12 5.79
C PHE A 5 -2.39 20.69 5.75
N VAL A 6 -2.79 19.88 6.71
CA VAL A 6 -2.50 18.44 6.72
C VAL A 6 -3.73 17.71 6.22
N LEU A 7 -3.57 16.92 5.16
CA LEU A 7 -4.64 16.08 4.62
C LEU A 7 -4.37 14.62 4.99
N LEU A 8 -5.38 13.97 5.55
CA LEU A 8 -5.37 12.54 5.81
C LEU A 8 -5.94 11.80 4.58
N ALA A 9 -5.14 10.96 3.96
CA ALA A 9 -5.52 10.28 2.71
C ALA A 9 -6.78 9.40 2.86
N SER A 10 -6.97 8.75 4.02
CA SER A 10 -8.15 7.95 4.28
C SER A 10 -9.46 8.76 4.24
N ASP A 11 -9.45 10.06 4.51
CA ASP A 11 -10.62 10.93 4.37
C ASP A 11 -11.12 11.06 2.92
N TYR A 12 -10.34 10.60 1.96
CA TYR A 12 -10.62 10.69 0.51
C TYR A 12 -10.76 9.32 -0.16
N GLY A 13 -11.11 8.30 0.60
CA GLY A 13 -11.32 6.96 0.10
C GLY A 13 -10.04 6.11 -0.05
N VAL A 14 -8.88 6.67 0.23
CA VAL A 14 -7.61 5.94 0.15
C VAL A 14 -7.51 4.93 1.28
N PRO A 15 -7.20 3.65 1.01
CA PRO A 15 -7.18 2.59 2.02
C PRO A 15 -5.90 2.61 2.89
N GLN A 16 -5.43 3.79 3.30
CA GLN A 16 -4.30 3.91 4.22
C GLN A 16 -4.35 5.20 5.08
N ASN A 17 -3.87 5.10 6.30
CA ASN A 17 -3.65 6.23 7.19
C ASN A 17 -2.34 6.92 6.81
N ARG A 18 -2.43 7.90 5.90
CA ARG A 18 -1.27 8.68 5.41
C ARG A 18 -1.58 10.16 5.48
N GLU A 19 -0.94 10.84 6.40
CA GLU A 19 -0.99 12.29 6.47
C GLU A 19 0.02 12.92 5.52
N ARG A 20 -0.39 14.00 4.87
CA ARG A 20 0.48 14.81 4.01
C ARG A 20 0.25 16.29 4.26
N PHE A 21 1.33 16.96 4.48
CA PHE A 21 1.38 18.40 4.45
C PHE A 21 1.24 18.88 3.00
N ILE A 22 0.26 19.74 2.75
CA ILE A 22 0.00 20.33 1.44
C ILE A 22 0.14 21.83 1.54
N MET A 23 0.95 22.41 0.66
CA MET A 23 1.09 23.85 0.50
C MET A 23 0.66 24.23 -0.92
N ILE A 24 -0.23 25.19 -1.04
CA ILE A 24 -0.70 25.71 -2.34
C ILE A 24 -0.36 27.17 -2.43
N GLY A 25 0.46 27.51 -3.41
CA GLY A 25 0.76 28.88 -3.78
C GLY A 25 0.16 29.22 -5.15
N ASN A 26 -0.34 30.45 -5.32
CA ASN A 26 -0.81 30.93 -6.59
C ASN A 26 -0.50 32.42 -6.81
N ARG A 27 -0.48 32.85 -8.09
CA ARG A 27 -0.27 34.27 -8.50
C ARG A 27 -1.57 34.94 -8.94
N LEU A 28 -2.71 34.28 -8.78
CA LEU A 28 -4.03 34.75 -9.23
C LEU A 28 -4.79 35.50 -8.12
N GLY A 29 -4.19 35.67 -6.94
CA GLY A 29 -4.83 36.30 -5.79
C GLY A 29 -5.92 35.43 -5.13
N ILE A 30 -5.98 34.14 -5.45
CA ILE A 30 -6.96 33.19 -4.87
C ILE A 30 -6.53 32.87 -3.46
N ASN A 31 -7.44 33.01 -2.49
CA ASN A 31 -7.17 32.59 -1.12
C ASN A 31 -7.02 31.07 -1.05
N PRO A 32 -5.89 30.52 -0.61
CA PRO A 32 -5.68 29.08 -0.49
C PRO A 32 -6.74 28.38 0.35
N LYS A 33 -7.33 29.02 1.36
CA LYS A 33 -8.40 28.44 2.19
C LYS A 33 -9.59 28.00 1.35
N GLN A 34 -9.98 28.77 0.34
CA GLN A 34 -11.10 28.40 -0.57
C GLN A 34 -10.80 27.11 -1.34
N ILE A 35 -9.52 26.90 -1.74
CA ILE A 35 -9.11 25.67 -2.41
C ILE A 35 -9.20 24.48 -1.45
N PHE A 36 -8.79 24.65 -0.18
CA PHE A 36 -8.90 23.57 0.82
C PHE A 36 -10.35 23.29 1.20
N GLU A 37 -11.23 24.30 1.29
CA GLU A 37 -12.67 24.09 1.46
C GLU A 37 -13.26 23.24 0.33
N GLU A 38 -12.81 23.48 -0.90
CA GLU A 38 -13.23 22.65 -2.04
C GLU A 38 -12.67 21.25 -1.96
N ILE A 39 -11.40 21.05 -1.53
CA ILE A 39 -10.82 19.72 -1.27
C ILE A 39 -11.67 18.96 -0.24
N TYR A 40 -12.06 19.61 0.85
CA TYR A 40 -12.86 18.97 1.92
C TYR A 40 -14.24 18.47 1.46
N ARG A 41 -14.82 19.04 0.41
CA ARG A 41 -16.08 18.56 -0.20
C ARG A 41 -15.96 17.17 -0.84
N PHE A 42 -14.74 16.72 -1.14
CA PHE A 42 -14.48 15.40 -1.70
C PHE A 42 -14.27 14.31 -0.63
N LYS A 43 -14.45 14.63 0.65
CA LYS A 43 -14.32 13.63 1.71
C LYS A 43 -15.30 12.46 1.51
N ARG A 44 -14.80 11.26 1.74
CA ARG A 44 -15.54 10.01 1.65
C ARG A 44 -14.93 8.93 2.54
N THR A 45 -15.73 7.94 2.91
CA THR A 45 -15.28 6.77 3.67
C THR A 45 -14.15 6.03 2.93
N PRO A 46 -13.07 5.63 3.64
CA PRO A 46 -12.00 4.85 3.05
C PRO A 46 -12.45 3.42 2.71
N PHE A 47 -11.83 2.83 1.69
CA PHE A 47 -11.88 1.39 1.50
C PHE A 47 -11.03 0.68 2.54
N LEU A 48 -11.38 -0.56 2.85
CA LEU A 48 -10.63 -1.40 3.78
C LEU A 48 -9.62 -2.27 3.03
N LEU A 49 -8.65 -2.82 3.75
CA LEU A 49 -7.59 -3.60 3.12
C LEU A 49 -8.13 -4.85 2.39
N LYS A 50 -9.19 -5.49 2.90
CA LYS A 50 -9.86 -6.61 2.22
C LYS A 50 -10.36 -6.21 0.83
N ASP A 51 -10.97 -5.04 0.69
CA ASP A 51 -11.50 -4.55 -0.60
C ASP A 51 -10.38 -4.32 -1.62
N VAL A 52 -9.19 -3.92 -1.12
CA VAL A 52 -7.98 -3.67 -1.92
C VAL A 52 -7.35 -4.96 -2.45
N LEU A 53 -7.29 -5.99 -1.60
CA LEU A 53 -6.60 -7.25 -1.89
C LEU A 53 -7.49 -8.22 -2.67
N GLU A 54 -8.79 -8.01 -2.61
CA GLU A 54 -9.76 -8.84 -3.31
C GLU A 54 -9.53 -8.83 -4.84
N GLY A 55 -9.67 -10.01 -5.45
CA GLY A 55 -9.47 -10.19 -6.90
C GLY A 55 -8.01 -10.21 -7.36
N LEU A 56 -7.03 -10.08 -6.47
CA LEU A 56 -5.62 -10.33 -6.81
C LEU A 56 -5.30 -11.82 -6.72
N PRO A 57 -4.44 -12.35 -7.60
CA PRO A 57 -3.96 -13.73 -7.50
C PRO A 57 -3.29 -14.00 -6.16
N SER A 58 -3.61 -15.14 -5.55
CA SER A 58 -2.93 -15.59 -4.33
C SER A 58 -1.48 -15.96 -4.62
N LEU A 59 -0.57 -15.58 -3.73
CA LEU A 59 0.84 -15.93 -3.79
C LEU A 59 1.25 -16.75 -2.57
N ARG A 60 2.12 -17.74 -2.79
CA ARG A 60 2.74 -18.48 -1.69
C ARG A 60 3.99 -17.77 -1.19
N SER A 61 4.47 -18.14 0.00
CA SER A 61 5.75 -17.67 0.51
C SER A 61 6.91 -18.10 -0.39
N LYS A 62 7.79 -17.16 -0.75
CA LYS A 62 8.97 -17.45 -1.56
C LYS A 62 10.13 -17.86 -0.66
N ILE A 63 10.55 -19.11 -0.75
CA ILE A 63 11.60 -19.71 0.08
C ILE A 63 12.97 -19.75 -0.60
N GLU A 64 13.04 -19.56 -1.92
CA GLU A 64 14.29 -19.53 -2.66
C GLU A 64 14.91 -18.13 -2.68
N LYS A 65 16.16 -18.04 -2.29
CA LYS A 65 16.95 -16.80 -2.32
C LYS A 65 17.60 -16.61 -3.69
N GLY A 66 17.57 -15.38 -4.17
CA GLY A 66 18.25 -15.00 -5.42
C GLY A 66 17.31 -14.43 -6.46
N LYS A 67 17.86 -14.20 -7.65
CA LYS A 67 17.08 -13.78 -8.81
C LYS A 67 16.11 -14.89 -9.17
N SER A 68 14.85 -14.58 -9.26
CA SER A 68 13.86 -15.49 -9.79
C SER A 68 13.23 -14.84 -11.01
N ASP A 69 13.67 -15.25 -12.18
CA ASP A 69 13.03 -14.91 -13.46
C ASP A 69 11.85 -15.86 -13.72
N ILE A 70 11.67 -16.88 -12.86
CA ILE A 70 10.58 -17.85 -12.93
C ILE A 70 9.29 -17.18 -12.47
N GLU A 71 8.28 -17.21 -13.32
CA GLU A 71 6.92 -16.74 -13.03
C GLU A 71 6.11 -17.93 -12.50
N CYS A 72 5.81 -17.91 -11.19
CA CYS A 72 5.03 -18.96 -10.51
C CYS A 72 4.37 -18.40 -9.24
N VAL A 73 3.53 -19.20 -8.58
CA VAL A 73 2.79 -18.79 -7.38
C VAL A 73 3.71 -18.37 -6.23
N GLU A 74 4.89 -18.97 -6.10
CA GLU A 74 5.89 -18.65 -5.08
C GLU A 74 6.64 -17.35 -5.39
N SER A 75 7.07 -17.18 -6.63
CA SER A 75 7.81 -15.99 -7.07
C SER A 75 6.90 -14.80 -7.37
N GLY A 76 5.65 -15.06 -7.71
CA GLY A 76 4.73 -14.09 -8.27
C GLY A 76 5.04 -13.77 -9.73
N PHE A 77 4.41 -12.74 -10.25
CA PHE A 77 4.34 -12.44 -11.66
C PHE A 77 4.75 -10.99 -11.95
N THR A 78 5.62 -10.80 -12.94
CA THR A 78 5.90 -9.47 -13.48
C THR A 78 4.70 -8.99 -14.27
N VAL A 79 4.06 -9.89 -15.01
CA VAL A 79 2.77 -9.71 -15.67
C VAL A 79 1.98 -11.02 -15.61
N CYS A 80 0.71 -10.95 -15.31
CA CYS A 80 -0.21 -12.10 -15.39
C CYS A 80 -1.57 -11.65 -15.89
N GLU A 81 -2.38 -12.62 -16.33
CA GLU A 81 -3.78 -12.37 -16.64
C GLU A 81 -4.53 -11.89 -15.39
N HIS A 82 -5.35 -10.88 -15.56
CA HIS A 82 -6.19 -10.36 -14.49
C HIS A 82 -7.56 -11.07 -14.55
N THR A 83 -7.83 -11.90 -13.55
CA THR A 83 -9.16 -12.51 -13.40
C THR A 83 -10.04 -11.50 -12.65
N TYR A 84 -11.06 -10.98 -13.34
CA TYR A 84 -11.85 -9.88 -12.80
C TYR A 84 -12.65 -10.26 -11.56
N LEU A 85 -12.45 -9.55 -10.49
CA LEU A 85 -13.50 -9.23 -9.55
C LEU A 85 -13.75 -7.72 -9.62
N ILE A 86 -14.85 -7.32 -10.22
CA ILE A 86 -15.24 -5.91 -10.33
C ILE A 86 -15.99 -5.57 -9.03
N ASN A 87 -15.26 -5.01 -8.07
CA ASN A 87 -15.84 -4.44 -6.86
C ASN A 87 -15.76 -2.90 -6.88
N ASP A 88 -16.35 -2.24 -5.90
CA ASP A 88 -16.34 -0.77 -5.81
C ASP A 88 -14.92 -0.20 -5.75
N PHE A 89 -13.98 -0.90 -5.13
CA PHE A 89 -12.59 -0.48 -5.09
C PHE A 89 -11.93 -0.57 -6.47
N TYR A 90 -12.21 -1.63 -7.24
CA TYR A 90 -11.73 -1.74 -8.62
C TYR A 90 -12.17 -0.54 -9.46
N HIS A 91 -13.47 -0.19 -9.44
CA HIS A 91 -13.97 1.00 -10.12
C HIS A 91 -13.33 2.29 -9.60
N PHE A 92 -13.11 2.36 -8.29
CA PHE A 92 -12.49 3.54 -7.69
C PHE A 92 -11.09 3.81 -8.24
N ILE A 93 -10.25 2.80 -8.43
CA ILE A 93 -8.88 2.99 -8.93
C ILE A 93 -8.78 3.00 -10.45
N ASN A 94 -9.57 2.18 -11.15
CA ASN A 94 -9.46 1.94 -12.59
C ASN A 94 -10.52 2.71 -13.42
N GLY A 95 -11.59 3.24 -12.79
CA GLY A 95 -12.75 3.74 -13.50
C GLY A 95 -13.48 2.60 -14.20
N ASP A 96 -14.01 2.89 -15.41
CA ASP A 96 -14.72 1.91 -16.22
C ASP A 96 -13.81 1.08 -17.15
N LYS A 97 -12.49 1.19 -16.94
CA LYS A 97 -11.52 0.40 -17.70
C LYS A 97 -11.61 -1.07 -17.36
N VAL A 98 -11.59 -1.90 -18.39
CA VAL A 98 -11.39 -3.34 -18.28
C VAL A 98 -9.88 -3.61 -18.37
N ILE A 99 -9.30 -4.14 -17.32
CA ILE A 99 -7.85 -4.38 -17.22
C ILE A 99 -7.57 -5.87 -17.41
N ASP A 100 -7.01 -6.26 -18.54
CA ASP A 100 -6.74 -7.67 -18.90
C ASP A 100 -5.49 -8.23 -18.24
N LYS A 101 -4.53 -7.35 -17.92
CA LYS A 101 -3.21 -7.75 -17.39
C LYS A 101 -2.89 -7.01 -16.12
N LEU A 102 -2.40 -7.77 -15.15
CA LEU A 102 -1.89 -7.26 -13.89
C LEU A 102 -0.36 -7.25 -13.93
N TYR A 103 0.24 -6.15 -13.48
CA TYR A 103 1.69 -5.95 -13.49
C TYR A 103 2.27 -5.85 -12.08
N ASN A 104 3.54 -6.27 -11.94
CA ASN A 104 4.32 -6.09 -10.71
C ASN A 104 3.75 -6.82 -9.48
N HIS A 105 3.01 -7.91 -9.66
CA HIS A 105 2.51 -8.74 -8.57
C HIS A 105 3.53 -9.83 -8.22
N LYS A 106 4.68 -9.41 -7.71
CA LYS A 106 5.86 -10.25 -7.48
C LYS A 106 6.17 -10.38 -5.99
N ASN A 107 6.42 -11.62 -5.56
CA ASN A 107 6.72 -11.90 -4.17
C ASN A 107 8.20 -11.63 -3.84
N ARG A 108 8.48 -11.35 -2.57
CA ARG A 108 9.85 -11.20 -2.04
C ARG A 108 10.26 -12.49 -1.33
N TYR A 109 11.55 -12.82 -1.44
CA TYR A 109 12.14 -13.87 -0.60
C TYR A 109 12.02 -13.51 0.89
N ASN A 110 11.61 -14.49 1.68
CA ASN A 110 11.67 -14.48 3.13
C ASN A 110 12.31 -15.81 3.59
N ASN A 111 13.11 -15.77 4.67
CA ASN A 111 13.65 -16.99 5.25
C ASN A 111 12.56 -17.75 6.04
N ASP A 112 12.81 -19.01 6.35
CA ASP A 112 11.85 -19.90 7.00
C ASP A 112 11.35 -19.35 8.34
N ARG A 113 12.23 -18.72 9.12
CA ARG A 113 11.86 -18.10 10.39
C ARG A 113 10.88 -16.93 10.18
N ASP A 114 11.14 -16.04 9.21
CA ASP A 114 10.26 -14.91 8.94
C ASP A 114 8.89 -15.40 8.44
N ILE A 115 8.87 -16.44 7.61
CA ILE A 115 7.63 -17.08 7.13
C ILE A 115 6.85 -17.66 8.30
N GLU A 116 7.54 -18.33 9.25
CA GLU A 116 6.89 -18.87 10.44
C GLU A 116 6.35 -17.77 11.37
N ILE A 117 7.08 -16.66 11.53
CA ILE A 117 6.58 -15.45 12.22
C ILE A 117 5.31 -14.96 11.54
N PHE A 118 5.31 -14.83 10.21
CA PHE A 118 4.14 -14.35 9.45
C PHE A 118 2.92 -15.28 9.60
N ARG A 119 3.16 -16.59 9.70
CA ARG A 119 2.10 -17.59 9.87
C ARG A 119 1.47 -17.50 11.25
N ARG A 120 2.29 -17.47 12.33
CA ARG A 120 1.83 -17.48 13.71
C ARG A 120 1.20 -16.16 14.16
N LEU A 121 1.68 -15.04 13.61
CA LEU A 121 1.25 -13.73 14.08
C LEU A 121 -0.23 -13.49 13.74
N PRO A 122 -1.09 -13.19 14.73
CA PRO A 122 -2.49 -12.82 14.45
C PRO A 122 -2.59 -11.47 13.74
N GLN A 123 -3.67 -11.24 13.01
CA GLN A 123 -3.95 -9.94 12.39
C GLN A 123 -3.97 -8.81 13.43
N GLY A 124 -3.22 -7.75 13.16
CA GLY A 124 -3.07 -6.59 14.03
C GLY A 124 -2.04 -6.74 15.14
N ALA A 125 -1.41 -7.91 15.26
CA ALA A 125 -0.32 -8.12 16.21
C ALA A 125 1.03 -7.68 15.62
N ASN A 126 1.96 -7.39 16.50
CA ASN A 126 3.31 -6.94 16.18
C ASN A 126 4.39 -7.86 16.80
N SER A 127 5.64 -7.46 16.67
CA SER A 127 6.82 -8.19 17.14
C SER A 127 6.85 -8.52 18.65
N LEU A 128 5.96 -7.96 19.45
CA LEU A 128 5.86 -8.22 20.89
C LEU A 128 4.86 -9.30 21.24
N HIS A 129 4.15 -9.87 20.27
CA HIS A 129 3.10 -10.85 20.53
C HIS A 129 3.68 -12.18 21.01
N GLU A 130 3.03 -12.80 22.00
CA GLU A 130 3.48 -14.04 22.66
C GLU A 130 3.64 -15.22 21.68
N SER A 131 2.80 -15.29 20.63
CA SER A 131 2.83 -16.38 19.65
C SER A 131 4.15 -16.54 18.91
N ILE A 132 5.03 -15.55 18.94
CA ILE A 132 6.33 -15.54 18.24
C ILE A 132 7.52 -15.28 19.17
N ALA A 133 7.29 -15.25 20.49
CA ALA A 133 8.33 -14.90 21.46
C ALA A 133 9.55 -15.85 21.40
N ASP A 134 9.31 -17.13 21.12
CA ASP A 134 10.33 -18.19 21.02
C ASP A 134 11.23 -18.08 19.78
N ILE A 135 10.72 -17.52 18.69
CA ILE A 135 11.43 -17.41 17.41
C ILE A 135 11.83 -15.98 17.02
N MET A 136 11.52 -15.00 17.88
CA MET A 136 11.77 -13.60 17.58
C MET A 136 13.26 -13.26 17.54
N PRO A 137 13.82 -12.81 16.38
CA PRO A 137 15.25 -12.61 16.21
C PRO A 137 15.83 -11.43 16.99
N TYR A 138 14.98 -10.52 17.44
CA TYR A 138 15.36 -9.26 18.08
C TYR A 138 14.88 -9.12 19.51
N SER A 139 14.66 -10.22 20.22
CA SER A 139 14.12 -10.24 21.59
C SER A 139 14.82 -9.27 22.55
N ARG A 140 16.15 -9.13 22.42
CA ARG A 140 16.96 -8.18 23.22
C ARG A 140 16.78 -6.70 22.82
N ARG A 141 16.12 -6.40 21.69
CA ARG A 141 15.91 -5.05 21.14
C ARG A 141 14.43 -4.70 20.98
N ASN A 142 13.54 -5.43 21.62
CA ASN A 142 12.09 -5.22 21.53
C ASN A 142 11.65 -3.81 21.96
N ASN A 143 12.41 -3.17 22.85
CA ASN A 143 12.11 -1.79 23.26
C ASN A 143 12.36 -0.75 22.16
N ILE A 144 13.23 -1.07 21.18
CA ILE A 144 13.63 -0.16 20.11
C ILE A 144 12.82 -0.44 18.82
N PHE A 145 12.54 -1.71 18.53
CA PHE A 145 11.93 -2.16 17.25
C PHE A 145 10.57 -2.81 17.46
N LYS A 146 9.65 -2.13 18.16
CA LYS A 146 8.30 -2.65 18.45
C LYS A 146 7.47 -2.96 17.21
N ASP A 147 7.75 -2.29 16.10
CA ASP A 147 6.99 -2.37 14.84
C ASP A 147 7.70 -3.14 13.73
N LYS A 148 8.77 -3.86 14.05
CA LYS A 148 9.57 -4.57 13.02
C LYS A 148 8.75 -5.60 12.25
N TYR A 149 7.85 -6.31 12.91
CA TYR A 149 6.86 -7.20 12.31
C TYR A 149 5.48 -6.69 12.66
N PHE A 150 4.60 -6.62 11.67
CA PHE A 150 3.21 -6.26 11.90
C PHE A 150 2.32 -6.93 10.85
N LYS A 151 1.38 -7.76 11.31
CA LYS A 151 0.39 -8.38 10.43
C LYS A 151 -0.80 -7.45 10.25
N LEU A 152 -1.04 -7.07 9.02
CA LEU A 152 -2.12 -6.14 8.67
C LEU A 152 -3.49 -6.74 9.02
N ARG A 153 -4.49 -5.86 9.24
CA ARG A 153 -5.89 -6.25 9.47
C ARG A 153 -6.69 -6.05 8.21
N GLU A 154 -7.39 -7.09 7.78
CA GLU A 154 -8.23 -7.05 6.59
C GLU A 154 -9.37 -6.03 6.65
N ASN A 155 -9.93 -5.84 7.85
CA ASN A 155 -11.08 -4.98 8.11
C ASN A 155 -10.69 -3.55 8.58
N GLN A 156 -9.46 -3.14 8.30
CA GLN A 156 -8.97 -1.79 8.60
C GLN A 156 -8.27 -1.19 7.37
N VAL A 157 -8.06 0.12 7.39
CA VAL A 157 -7.15 0.78 6.46
C VAL A 157 -5.71 0.36 6.74
N CYS A 158 -4.89 0.31 5.71
CA CYS A 158 -3.48 -0.03 5.83
C CYS A 158 -2.69 1.07 6.58
N ARG A 159 -1.58 0.68 7.17
CA ARG A 159 -0.54 1.62 7.64
C ARG A 159 0.03 2.39 6.46
N THR A 160 0.65 3.53 6.73
CA THR A 160 1.33 4.33 5.69
C THR A 160 2.37 3.49 4.94
N ILE A 161 2.14 3.28 3.64
CA ILE A 161 3.11 2.65 2.74
C ILE A 161 4.31 3.58 2.58
N THR A 162 5.50 3.08 2.87
CA THR A 162 6.75 3.85 2.82
C THR A 162 7.76 3.23 1.87
N SER A 163 8.70 4.04 1.38
CA SER A 163 9.81 3.55 0.52
C SER A 163 10.74 2.56 1.23
N HIS A 164 10.64 2.43 2.56
CA HIS A 164 11.38 1.44 3.33
C HIS A 164 11.05 0.00 2.93
N MET A 165 9.86 -0.25 2.36
CA MET A 165 9.49 -1.56 1.80
C MET A 165 10.51 -2.09 0.79
N LYS A 166 11.36 -1.25 0.18
CA LYS A 166 12.45 -1.70 -0.69
C LYS A 166 13.48 -2.60 0.03
N TYR A 167 13.59 -2.49 1.36
CA TYR A 167 14.51 -3.31 2.17
C TYR A 167 13.83 -4.57 2.70
N ASP A 168 12.67 -4.42 3.33
CA ASP A 168 11.83 -5.54 3.81
C ASP A 168 10.34 -5.12 3.87
N CYS A 169 9.46 -6.13 3.92
CA CYS A 169 8.02 -5.94 4.06
C CYS A 169 7.48 -6.45 5.40
N ASN A 170 8.33 -6.62 6.41
CA ASN A 170 7.96 -7.22 7.69
C ASN A 170 6.92 -6.39 8.47
N MET A 171 6.91 -5.07 8.25
CA MET A 171 5.88 -4.17 8.79
C MET A 171 4.54 -4.20 8.02
N TYR A 172 4.48 -4.96 6.93
CA TYR A 172 3.34 -5.05 6.02
C TYR A 172 3.04 -6.51 5.68
N ILE A 173 2.93 -7.35 6.73
CA ILE A 173 2.60 -8.77 6.56
C ILE A 173 1.17 -8.88 6.05
N HIS A 174 0.97 -9.64 4.98
CA HIS A 174 -0.33 -9.88 4.37
C HIS A 174 -1.32 -10.49 5.39
N PRO A 175 -2.59 -10.06 5.43
CA PRO A 175 -3.53 -10.52 6.47
C PRO A 175 -3.81 -12.03 6.42
N TRP A 176 -3.80 -12.63 5.24
CA TRP A 176 -4.17 -14.05 5.03
C TRP A 176 -2.99 -14.95 4.64
N GLU A 177 -1.96 -14.40 4.03
CA GLU A 177 -0.83 -15.15 3.47
C GLU A 177 0.44 -14.93 4.27
N ALA A 178 1.27 -15.97 4.42
CA ALA A 178 2.49 -15.89 5.22
C ALA A 178 3.65 -15.20 4.46
N ARG A 179 3.43 -13.96 4.03
CA ARG A 179 4.36 -13.10 3.27
C ARG A 179 4.09 -11.61 3.52
N GLY A 180 4.98 -10.77 3.11
CA GLY A 180 4.70 -9.33 3.01
C GLY A 180 3.83 -8.99 1.79
N LEU A 181 3.31 -7.77 1.75
CA LEU A 181 2.61 -7.27 0.57
C LEU A 181 3.52 -7.26 -0.66
N SER A 182 2.99 -7.66 -1.81
CA SER A 182 3.64 -7.48 -3.11
C SER A 182 3.66 -6.00 -3.52
N PRO A 183 4.48 -5.61 -4.53
CA PRO A 183 4.43 -4.26 -5.08
C PRO A 183 3.04 -3.87 -5.60
N ARG A 184 2.31 -4.78 -6.27
CA ARG A 184 0.96 -4.49 -6.77
C ARG A 184 -0.04 -4.24 -5.64
N GLU A 185 -0.01 -5.04 -4.59
CA GLU A 185 -0.85 -4.84 -3.40
C GLU A 185 -0.55 -3.50 -2.74
N ALA A 186 0.73 -3.17 -2.55
CA ALA A 186 1.15 -1.86 -2.03
C ALA A 186 0.74 -0.70 -2.95
N ALA A 187 0.79 -0.89 -4.28
CA ALA A 187 0.35 0.09 -5.27
C ALA A 187 -1.18 0.33 -5.19
N ARG A 188 -1.98 -0.73 -5.03
CA ARG A 188 -3.42 -0.60 -4.79
C ARG A 188 -3.73 0.17 -3.50
N VAL A 189 -2.99 -0.08 -2.41
CA VAL A 189 -3.11 0.73 -1.17
C VAL A 189 -2.82 2.20 -1.43
N GLN A 190 -1.92 2.53 -2.35
CA GLN A 190 -1.63 3.90 -2.81
C GLN A 190 -2.60 4.37 -3.93
N THR A 191 -3.62 3.58 -4.22
CA THR A 191 -4.65 3.85 -5.25
C THR A 191 -4.11 4.03 -6.67
N PHE A 192 -2.97 3.39 -7.01
CA PHE A 192 -2.53 3.29 -8.41
C PHE A 192 -3.49 2.41 -9.20
N PRO A 193 -3.81 2.77 -10.46
CA PRO A 193 -4.54 1.89 -11.35
C PRO A 193 -3.79 0.59 -11.62
N ASP A 194 -4.52 -0.49 -11.91
CA ASP A 194 -3.92 -1.81 -12.12
C ASP A 194 -3.12 -1.92 -13.43
N ASP A 195 -3.41 -1.06 -14.40
CA ASP A 195 -2.65 -0.92 -15.66
C ASP A 195 -1.34 -0.11 -15.50
N TYR A 196 -1.08 0.48 -14.34
CA TYR A 196 0.16 1.22 -14.11
C TYR A 196 1.33 0.27 -13.93
N ILE A 197 2.40 0.47 -14.71
CA ILE A 197 3.59 -0.37 -14.73
C ILE A 197 4.74 0.35 -14.02
N PHE A 198 5.29 -0.29 -12.98
CA PHE A 198 6.51 0.17 -12.33
C PHE A 198 7.72 -0.45 -13.04
N THR A 199 8.73 0.36 -13.35
CA THR A 199 9.92 -0.06 -14.09
C THR A 199 11.15 -0.21 -13.20
N GLY A 200 12.17 -0.92 -13.69
CA GLY A 200 13.39 -1.21 -12.96
C GLY A 200 13.28 -2.48 -12.09
N PRO A 201 14.24 -2.73 -11.19
CA PRO A 201 14.22 -3.90 -10.33
C PRO A 201 13.12 -3.80 -9.25
N GLN A 202 12.70 -4.93 -8.70
CA GLN A 202 11.60 -5.02 -7.72
C GLN A 202 11.75 -4.05 -6.52
N ASN A 203 12.97 -3.82 -6.05
CA ASN A 203 13.22 -2.87 -4.97
C ASN A 203 12.90 -1.42 -5.39
N ALA A 204 13.11 -1.09 -6.67
CA ALA A 204 12.74 0.22 -7.20
C ALA A 204 11.21 0.39 -7.28
N TRP A 205 10.45 -0.67 -7.57
CA TRP A 205 8.98 -0.62 -7.54
C TRP A 205 8.47 -0.22 -6.17
N TYR A 206 8.93 -0.87 -5.11
CA TYR A 206 8.57 -0.50 -3.73
C TYR A 206 8.96 0.94 -3.38
N ALA A 207 10.14 1.39 -3.83
CA ALA A 207 10.58 2.76 -3.58
C ALA A 207 9.70 3.79 -4.28
N GLN A 208 9.34 3.55 -5.54
CA GLN A 208 8.43 4.41 -6.33
C GLN A 208 7.06 4.50 -5.66
N ILE A 209 6.48 3.36 -5.28
CA ILE A 209 5.18 3.29 -4.61
C ILE A 209 5.20 4.05 -3.28
N GLY A 210 6.20 3.80 -2.43
CA GLY A 210 6.28 4.39 -1.10
C GLY A 210 6.55 5.90 -1.09
N ASN A 211 7.24 6.41 -2.12
CA ASN A 211 7.50 7.85 -2.27
C ASN A 211 6.32 8.61 -2.89
N ALA A 212 5.38 7.92 -3.51
CA ALA A 212 4.25 8.57 -4.18
C ALA A 212 3.29 9.24 -3.19
N VAL A 213 2.62 10.28 -3.67
CA VAL A 213 1.35 10.75 -3.11
C VAL A 213 0.26 9.78 -3.58
N PRO A 214 -0.68 9.34 -2.73
CA PRO A 214 -1.78 8.48 -3.19
C PRO A 214 -2.52 9.11 -4.38
N VAL A 215 -2.74 8.32 -5.44
CA VAL A 215 -3.23 8.84 -6.72
C VAL A 215 -4.60 9.53 -6.55
N LYS A 216 -5.49 8.96 -5.76
CA LYS A 216 -6.83 9.55 -5.54
C LYS A 216 -6.77 10.82 -4.67
N LEU A 217 -5.84 10.92 -3.73
CA LEU A 217 -5.62 12.18 -3.00
C LEU A 217 -5.10 13.27 -3.95
N ALA A 218 -4.12 12.95 -4.79
CA ALA A 218 -3.60 13.89 -5.80
C ALA A 218 -4.69 14.32 -6.80
N TYR A 219 -5.55 13.38 -7.22
CA TYR A 219 -6.69 13.66 -8.10
C TYR A 219 -7.67 14.66 -7.48
N VAL A 220 -8.03 14.46 -6.20
CA VAL A 220 -8.93 15.38 -5.48
C VAL A 220 -8.35 16.78 -5.39
N ILE A 221 -7.06 16.89 -5.03
CA ILE A 221 -6.35 18.17 -4.97
C ILE A 221 -6.38 18.86 -6.34
N GLY A 222 -6.05 18.12 -7.40
CA GLY A 222 -6.06 18.65 -8.78
C GLY A 222 -7.45 19.10 -9.23
N ARG A 223 -8.50 18.33 -8.89
CA ARG A 223 -9.90 18.70 -9.16
C ARG A 223 -10.32 20.00 -8.46
N ALA A 224 -9.94 20.14 -7.19
CA ALA A 224 -10.25 21.34 -6.43
C ALA A 224 -9.54 22.58 -7.01
N ILE A 225 -8.25 22.45 -7.35
CA ILE A 225 -7.49 23.56 -7.98
C ILE A 225 -8.11 23.95 -9.32
N LYS A 226 -8.46 22.96 -10.16
CA LYS A 226 -9.06 23.20 -11.51
C LYS A 226 -10.30 24.07 -11.47
N LYS A 227 -11.03 24.08 -10.35
CA LYS A 227 -12.27 24.88 -10.21
C LYS A 227 -11.99 26.38 -10.15
N PHE A 228 -10.76 26.78 -9.87
CA PHE A 228 -10.31 28.17 -9.75
C PHE A 228 -9.44 28.64 -10.92
N LEU A 229 -9.23 27.79 -11.90
CA LEU A 229 -8.52 28.09 -13.17
C LEU A 229 -9.48 28.29 -14.33
#